data_40b5d9794eb6943cee700e32bb3245ec
#
_entry.id   40b5d9794eb6943cee700e32bb3245ec
#
_cell.length_a   1.000
_cell.length_b   1.000
_cell.length_c   1.000
_cell.angle_alpha   90.00
_cell.angle_beta   90.00
_cell.angle_gamma   90.00
#
_symmetry.space_group_name_H-M   'P 1'
#
loop_
_entity.id
_entity.type
_entity.pdbx_description
1 polymer ?
#
loop_
_entity_poly.entity_id
_entity_poly.type
_entity_poly.pdbx_seq_one_letter_code
_entity_poly.pdbx_strand_id
1 'polypeptide(L)'
;LAACMGYPASQHPMAAKELEVMGVQSKERPGRLEEMLQALRVLWTDEHASFHGKYYSFDDVNLLPKPAQKPCPIYIAGTPRAAQIGEAGVERSLRRMARYADGWMSNQIELSMFRDYQGRLRSMLVDEGRDPDAFKTVLYYGAAVHRDRDEAFRQAKTFLDAYYQKDFSRQGVEIWTACGPVEHCVDCLRGFIDAGVDHIAIRPIGDDLNEQFRIFLQQLLPVLTAASGEDI
;
A
#
# COMPACT_ATOMS: atom_id res chain seq x y z
N LEU A 1 9.94 -5.48 -1.44
CA LEU A 1 9.51 -5.29 -0.04
C LEU A 1 8.46 -4.18 0.03
N ALA A 2 7.35 -4.40 0.78
CA ALA A 2 6.42 -3.34 1.16
C ALA A 2 6.60 -3.05 2.67
N ALA A 3 7.00 -1.83 3.00
CA ALA A 3 7.23 -1.39 4.36
C ALA A 3 6.13 -0.40 4.78
N CYS A 4 5.56 -0.57 5.98
CA CYS A 4 4.57 0.36 6.51
C CYS A 4 4.85 0.72 7.97
N MET A 5 4.29 1.84 8.41
CA MET A 5 4.39 2.28 9.80
C MET A 5 3.35 1.63 10.73
N GLY A 6 2.41 0.88 10.19
CA GLY A 6 1.27 0.36 10.94
C GLY A 6 0.27 1.45 11.35
N TYR A 7 -0.76 1.08 12.09
CA TYR A 7 -1.78 2.02 12.56
C TYR A 7 -1.23 3.04 13.56
N PRO A 8 -1.75 4.26 13.57
CA PRO A 8 -1.49 5.20 14.65
C PRO A 8 -1.99 4.65 15.99
N ALA A 9 -1.17 4.74 17.05
CA ALA A 9 -1.54 4.28 18.39
C ALA A 9 -2.84 4.91 18.93
N SER A 10 -3.14 6.15 18.49
CA SER A 10 -4.38 6.86 18.86
C SER A 10 -5.65 6.29 18.19
N GLN A 11 -5.51 5.45 17.18
CA GLN A 11 -6.64 4.95 16.38
C GLN A 11 -6.94 3.48 16.59
N HIS A 12 -6.03 2.74 17.20
CA HIS A 12 -6.20 1.31 17.42
C HIS A 12 -5.53 0.87 18.71
N PRO A 13 -6.30 0.37 19.71
CA PRO A 13 -5.74 -0.04 21.01
C PRO A 13 -4.61 -1.08 20.91
N MET A 14 -4.75 -2.02 19.96
CA MET A 14 -3.72 -3.05 19.74
C MET A 14 -2.41 -2.44 19.22
N ALA A 15 -2.48 -1.44 18.33
CA ALA A 15 -1.28 -0.75 17.84
C ALA A 15 -0.53 -0.01 18.96
N ALA A 16 -1.25 0.55 19.92
CA ALA A 16 -0.64 1.14 21.11
C ALA A 16 0.10 0.08 21.93
N LYS A 17 -0.52 -1.09 22.13
CA LYS A 17 0.07 -2.21 22.89
C LYS A 17 1.28 -2.81 22.17
N GLU A 18 1.21 -2.98 20.86
CA GLU A 18 2.35 -3.44 20.05
C GLU A 18 3.58 -2.53 20.22
N LEU A 19 3.39 -1.22 20.11
CA LEU A 19 4.47 -0.25 20.29
C LEU A 19 5.05 -0.29 21.70
N GLU A 20 4.22 -0.44 22.73
CA GLU A 20 4.63 -0.60 24.12
C GLU A 20 5.52 -1.84 24.28
N VAL A 21 5.06 -3.01 23.80
CA VAL A 21 5.79 -4.28 23.89
C VAL A 21 7.13 -4.20 23.14
N MET A 22 7.17 -3.52 22.01
CA MET A 22 8.39 -3.33 21.22
C MET A 22 9.30 -2.22 21.77
N GLY A 23 8.90 -1.49 22.80
CA GLY A 23 9.67 -0.36 23.33
C GLY A 23 9.81 0.82 22.36
N VAL A 24 8.87 0.97 21.41
CA VAL A 24 8.90 1.99 20.37
C VAL A 24 7.94 3.13 20.70
N GLN A 25 8.44 4.36 20.74
CA GLN A 25 7.58 5.53 20.88
C GLN A 25 6.92 5.89 19.55
N SER A 26 5.62 6.22 19.58
CA SER A 26 4.86 6.56 18.37
C SER A 26 5.51 7.67 17.52
N LYS A 27 6.11 8.67 18.18
CA LYS A 27 6.83 9.78 17.51
C LYS A 27 8.11 9.37 16.78
N GLU A 28 8.69 8.22 17.12
CA GLU A 28 9.93 7.72 16.51
C GLU A 28 9.69 6.92 15.24
N ARG A 29 8.46 6.44 15.03
CA ARG A 29 8.12 5.54 13.92
C ARG A 29 8.56 6.06 12.55
N PRO A 30 8.33 7.35 12.19
CA PRO A 30 8.79 7.88 10.91
C PRO A 30 10.31 7.80 10.73
N GLY A 31 11.07 8.27 11.73
CA GLY A 31 12.54 8.22 11.68
C GLY A 31 13.09 6.80 11.71
N ARG A 32 12.48 5.90 12.49
CA ARG A 32 12.85 4.47 12.48
C ARG A 32 12.61 3.83 11.10
N LEU A 33 11.49 4.15 10.43
CA LEU A 33 11.23 3.66 9.09
C LEU A 33 12.30 4.17 8.11
N GLU A 34 12.57 5.48 8.10
CA GLU A 34 13.57 6.09 7.20
C GLU A 34 14.95 5.46 7.37
N GLU A 35 15.38 5.28 8.60
CA GLU A 35 16.68 4.68 8.92
C GLU A 35 16.72 3.18 8.62
N MET A 36 15.62 2.44 8.90
CA MET A 36 15.50 1.02 8.56
C MET A 36 15.63 0.79 7.05
N LEU A 37 15.01 1.63 6.22
CA LEU A 37 15.09 1.49 4.77
C LEU A 37 16.53 1.69 4.27
N GLN A 38 17.28 2.62 4.85
CA GLN A 38 18.69 2.83 4.55
C GLN A 38 19.54 1.64 5.00
N ALA A 39 19.35 1.18 6.23
CA ALA A 39 20.04 0.01 6.77
C ALA A 39 19.79 -1.26 5.94
N LEU A 40 18.55 -1.48 5.48
CA LEU A 40 18.22 -2.59 4.59
C LEU A 40 18.94 -2.51 3.24
N ARG A 41 19.06 -1.31 2.65
CA ARG A 41 19.83 -1.12 1.41
C ARG A 41 21.28 -1.58 1.57
N VAL A 42 21.95 -1.16 2.64
CA VAL A 42 23.33 -1.54 2.96
C VAL A 42 23.43 -3.05 3.18
N LEU A 43 22.55 -3.63 4.01
CA LEU A 43 22.53 -5.08 4.31
C LEU A 43 22.32 -5.94 3.05
N TRP A 44 21.55 -5.46 2.09
CA TRP A 44 21.24 -6.22 0.86
C TRP A 44 22.30 -6.08 -0.23
N THR A 45 23.13 -5.04 -0.15
CA THR A 45 24.13 -4.71 -1.17
C THR A 45 25.53 -5.16 -0.78
N ASP A 46 25.94 -4.86 0.45
CA ASP A 46 27.33 -4.98 0.86
C ASP A 46 27.60 -6.34 1.54
N GLU A 47 28.76 -6.96 1.24
CA GLU A 47 29.19 -8.18 1.90
C GLU A 47 29.65 -7.93 3.34
N HIS A 48 30.27 -6.74 3.58
CA HIS A 48 30.71 -6.27 4.89
C HIS A 48 29.90 -5.02 5.26
N ALA A 49 28.58 -5.22 5.51
CA ALA A 49 27.65 -4.16 5.77
C ALA A 49 27.88 -3.56 7.17
N SER A 50 28.06 -2.25 7.22
CA SER A 50 28.10 -1.49 8.47
C SER A 50 27.16 -0.28 8.38
N PHE A 51 26.44 -0.01 9.46
CA PHE A 51 25.48 1.09 9.52
C PHE A 51 25.45 1.68 10.93
N HIS A 52 25.53 3.00 11.05
CA HIS A 52 25.56 3.73 12.32
C HIS A 52 24.51 4.84 12.31
N GLY A 53 23.29 4.50 12.69
CA GLY A 53 22.19 5.43 12.80
C GLY A 53 21.81 5.71 14.26
N LYS A 54 20.74 6.45 14.42
CA LYS A 54 20.15 6.74 15.73
C LYS A 54 19.42 5.55 16.34
N TYR A 55 18.79 4.75 15.49
CA TYR A 55 17.89 3.65 15.90
C TYR A 55 18.48 2.28 15.60
N TYR A 56 19.32 2.18 14.60
CA TYR A 56 19.97 0.93 14.17
C TYR A 56 21.46 1.14 14.04
N SER A 57 22.24 0.18 14.55
CA SER A 57 23.70 0.18 14.44
C SER A 57 24.20 -1.25 14.38
N PHE A 58 25.06 -1.52 13.42
CA PHE A 58 25.74 -2.81 13.27
C PHE A 58 27.03 -2.63 12.49
N ASP A 59 27.98 -3.54 12.70
CA ASP A 59 29.29 -3.56 12.07
C ASP A 59 29.57 -4.90 11.43
N ASP A 60 30.13 -4.87 10.24
CA ASP A 60 30.68 -6.03 9.52
C ASP A 60 29.70 -7.22 9.40
N VAL A 61 28.45 -6.95 9.02
CA VAL A 61 27.40 -7.96 8.87
C VAL A 61 27.30 -8.43 7.42
N ASN A 62 27.40 -9.74 7.20
CA ASN A 62 27.07 -10.33 5.92
C ASN A 62 25.71 -11.06 5.99
N LEU A 63 24.65 -10.39 5.53
CA LEU A 63 23.30 -10.95 5.48
C LEU A 63 23.12 -11.81 4.22
N LEU A 64 22.88 -13.11 4.40
CA LEU A 64 22.66 -14.08 3.29
C LEU A 64 21.32 -14.82 3.46
N PRO A 65 20.65 -15.19 2.35
CA PRO A 65 20.99 -14.84 0.96
C PRO A 65 20.70 -13.38 0.64
N LYS A 66 21.50 -12.78 -0.25
CA LYS A 66 21.18 -11.46 -0.80
C LYS A 66 19.93 -11.55 -1.69
N PRO A 67 19.12 -10.46 -1.81
CA PRO A 67 18.02 -10.41 -2.76
C PRO A 67 18.50 -10.71 -4.19
N ALA A 68 17.68 -11.44 -4.95
CA ALA A 68 17.97 -11.70 -6.37
C ALA A 68 17.88 -10.42 -7.21
N GLN A 69 16.91 -9.54 -6.87
CA GLN A 69 16.75 -8.24 -7.52
C GLN A 69 17.79 -7.25 -6.98
N LYS A 70 18.46 -6.53 -7.88
CA LYS A 70 19.52 -5.55 -7.55
C LYS A 70 19.29 -4.22 -8.29
N PRO A 71 18.86 -3.17 -7.60
CA PRO A 71 18.46 -3.13 -6.18
C PRO A 71 17.15 -3.88 -5.92
N CYS A 72 16.97 -4.38 -4.70
CA CYS A 72 15.69 -4.94 -4.27
C CYS A 72 14.68 -3.78 -4.11
N PRO A 73 13.55 -3.79 -4.85
CA PRO A 73 12.60 -2.69 -4.77
C PRO A 73 11.95 -2.59 -3.38
N ILE A 74 11.84 -1.35 -2.89
CA ILE A 74 11.17 -1.01 -1.64
C ILE A 74 9.96 -0.14 -1.94
N TYR A 75 8.79 -0.58 -1.49
CA TYR A 75 7.55 0.20 -1.52
C TYR A 75 7.22 0.68 -0.11
N ILE A 76 6.85 1.94 0.05
CA ILE A 76 6.23 2.40 1.29
C ILE A 76 4.73 2.23 1.16
N ALA A 77 4.15 1.44 2.09
CA ALA A 77 2.73 1.14 2.09
C ALA A 77 1.94 2.07 3.03
N GLY A 78 0.75 2.43 2.58
CA GLY A 78 -0.21 3.25 3.31
C GLY A 78 -0.62 4.51 2.57
N THR A 79 -1.74 5.08 3.00
CA THR A 79 -2.31 6.33 2.47
C THR A 79 -2.33 7.37 3.57
N PRO A 80 -1.45 8.38 3.54
CA PRO A 80 -1.47 9.45 4.53
C PRO A 80 -2.77 10.27 4.41
N ARG A 81 -3.40 10.61 5.54
CA ARG A 81 -4.68 11.32 5.55
C ARG A 81 -4.57 12.63 6.33
N ALA A 82 -4.92 13.73 5.68
CA ALA A 82 -4.89 15.07 6.30
C ALA A 82 -5.75 15.14 7.57
N ALA A 83 -6.88 14.45 7.61
CA ALA A 83 -7.73 14.36 8.80
C ALA A 83 -7.03 13.72 10.02
N GLN A 84 -5.96 12.95 9.81
CA GLN A 84 -5.23 12.25 10.88
C GLN A 84 -3.92 12.95 11.25
N ILE A 85 -3.22 13.50 10.28
CA ILE A 85 -1.84 14.02 10.45
C ILE A 85 -1.65 15.46 9.96
N GLY A 86 -2.73 16.11 9.49
CA GLY A 86 -2.69 17.43 8.85
C GLY A 86 -1.98 17.42 7.50
N GLU A 87 -2.15 18.48 6.70
CA GLU A 87 -1.51 18.61 5.38
C GLU A 87 0.02 18.56 5.46
N ALA A 88 0.61 19.21 6.45
CA ALA A 88 2.06 19.13 6.67
C ALA A 88 2.55 17.69 6.97
N GLY A 89 1.70 16.87 7.58
CA GLY A 89 1.97 15.45 7.80
C GLY A 89 1.89 14.63 6.51
N VAL A 90 0.90 14.93 5.66
CA VAL A 90 0.78 14.33 4.33
C VAL A 90 2.02 14.67 3.50
N GLU A 91 2.40 15.94 3.44
CA GLU A 91 3.59 16.41 2.72
C GLU A 91 4.86 15.67 3.15
N ARG A 92 5.09 15.58 4.47
CA ARG A 92 6.25 14.82 4.99
C ARG A 92 6.20 13.33 4.63
N SER A 93 5.00 12.74 4.58
CA SER A 93 4.83 11.33 4.24
C SER A 93 5.11 11.06 2.75
N LEU A 94 4.60 11.92 1.86
CA LEU A 94 4.86 11.82 0.43
C LEU A 94 6.35 12.08 0.12
N ARG A 95 6.97 13.08 0.76
CA ARG A 95 8.41 13.36 0.60
C ARG A 95 9.28 12.20 1.09
N ARG A 96 8.89 11.50 2.15
CA ARG A 96 9.55 10.25 2.59
C ARG A 96 9.47 9.17 1.51
N MET A 97 8.31 8.99 0.88
CA MET A 97 8.14 8.04 -0.22
C MET A 97 9.06 8.42 -1.38
N ALA A 98 9.05 9.68 -1.80
CA ALA A 98 9.88 10.17 -2.89
C ALA A 98 11.38 10.01 -2.62
N ARG A 99 11.82 10.13 -1.35
CA ARG A 99 13.25 10.06 -0.98
C ARG A 99 13.77 8.63 -0.79
N TYR A 100 12.99 7.75 -0.15
CA TYR A 100 13.51 6.47 0.35
C TYR A 100 12.93 5.23 -0.33
N ALA A 101 11.81 5.35 -1.08
CA ALA A 101 11.15 4.22 -1.70
C ALA A 101 11.36 4.18 -3.22
N ASP A 102 11.19 3.00 -3.81
CA ASP A 102 11.12 2.81 -5.26
C ASP A 102 9.67 2.81 -5.75
N GLY A 103 8.72 2.83 -4.81
CA GLY A 103 7.32 2.94 -5.14
C GLY A 103 6.43 3.19 -3.92
N TRP A 104 5.17 3.42 -4.21
CA TRP A 104 4.11 3.62 -3.23
C TRP A 104 3.04 2.54 -3.36
N MET A 105 2.72 1.85 -2.27
CA MET A 105 1.58 0.94 -2.20
C MET A 105 0.43 1.64 -1.45
N SER A 106 -0.55 2.15 -2.22
CA SER A 106 -1.75 2.78 -1.68
C SER A 106 -2.78 1.74 -1.24
N ASN A 107 -3.58 2.10 -0.27
CA ASN A 107 -4.74 1.35 0.18
C ASN A 107 -5.82 2.30 0.69
N GLN A 108 -7.06 1.86 0.78
CA GLN A 108 -8.15 2.66 1.33
C GLN A 108 -8.12 4.09 0.78
N ILE A 109 -8.16 4.25 -0.52
CA ILE A 109 -7.98 5.54 -1.18
C ILE A 109 -9.09 5.82 -2.20
N GLU A 110 -9.57 7.04 -2.24
CA GLU A 110 -10.44 7.53 -3.29
C GLU A 110 -9.63 7.86 -4.55
N LEU A 111 -10.22 7.65 -5.73
CA LEU A 111 -9.55 7.88 -7.01
C LEU A 111 -9.03 9.31 -7.18
N SER A 112 -9.79 10.31 -6.70
CA SER A 112 -9.37 11.72 -6.73
C SER A 112 -8.13 11.96 -5.89
N MET A 113 -8.08 11.38 -4.69
CA MET A 113 -6.91 11.47 -3.79
C MET A 113 -5.70 10.71 -4.37
N PHE A 114 -5.93 9.57 -5.02
CA PHE A 114 -4.85 8.84 -5.69
C PHE A 114 -4.17 9.69 -6.76
N ARG A 115 -4.97 10.35 -7.62
CA ARG A 115 -4.47 11.27 -8.66
C ARG A 115 -3.69 12.46 -8.08
N ASP A 116 -4.22 13.08 -7.03
CA ASP A 116 -3.54 14.18 -6.34
C ASP A 116 -2.18 13.74 -5.79
N TYR A 117 -2.15 12.65 -5.05
CA TYR A 117 -0.90 12.17 -4.43
C TYR A 117 0.11 11.70 -5.46
N GLN A 118 -0.32 11.06 -6.54
CA GLN A 118 0.56 10.69 -7.64
C GLN A 118 1.20 11.92 -8.30
N GLY A 119 0.41 12.97 -8.57
CA GLY A 119 0.94 14.23 -9.11
C GLY A 119 1.95 14.89 -8.18
N ARG A 120 1.64 14.96 -6.88
CA ARG A 120 2.55 15.51 -5.85
C ARG A 120 3.83 14.67 -5.72
N LEU A 121 3.73 13.34 -5.73
CA LEU A 121 4.88 12.44 -5.70
C LEU A 121 5.79 12.63 -6.91
N ARG A 122 5.23 12.77 -8.12
CA ARG A 122 6.02 13.03 -9.32
C ARG A 122 6.84 14.33 -9.20
N SER A 123 6.24 15.40 -8.70
CA SER A 123 6.96 16.66 -8.45
C SER A 123 8.06 16.49 -7.41
N MET A 124 7.77 15.81 -6.29
CA MET A 124 8.77 15.57 -5.24
C MET A 124 9.93 14.68 -5.69
N LEU A 125 9.68 13.70 -6.58
CA LEU A 125 10.72 12.86 -7.15
C LEU A 125 11.69 13.71 -8.00
N VAL A 126 11.17 14.63 -8.81
CA VAL A 126 12.01 15.59 -9.56
C VAL A 126 12.83 16.46 -8.61
N ASP A 127 12.24 16.98 -7.53
CA ASP A 127 12.93 17.75 -6.50
C ASP A 127 14.08 16.96 -5.84
N GLU A 128 13.92 15.63 -5.68
CA GLU A 128 14.94 14.72 -5.13
C GLU A 128 15.94 14.23 -6.21
N GLY A 129 15.85 14.74 -7.44
CA GLY A 129 16.72 14.36 -8.57
C GLY A 129 16.48 12.94 -9.08
N ARG A 130 15.27 12.39 -8.87
CA ARG A 130 14.89 11.03 -9.25
C ARG A 130 13.97 11.04 -10.47
N ASP A 131 14.04 9.98 -11.26
CA ASP A 131 13.13 9.77 -12.39
C ASP A 131 11.74 9.37 -11.90
N PRO A 132 10.69 10.18 -12.17
CA PRO A 132 9.32 9.85 -11.78
C PRO A 132 8.76 8.61 -12.50
N ASP A 133 9.26 8.23 -13.65
CA ASP A 133 8.76 7.09 -14.43
C ASP A 133 9.34 5.76 -13.91
N ALA A 134 10.48 5.82 -13.22
CA ALA A 134 11.05 4.69 -12.51
C ALA A 134 10.31 4.37 -11.19
N PHE A 135 9.56 5.33 -10.62
CA PHE A 135 8.82 5.15 -9.37
C PHE A 135 7.47 4.47 -9.64
N LYS A 136 7.23 3.34 -8.98
CA LYS A 136 6.05 2.51 -9.24
C LYS A 136 4.95 2.71 -8.22
N THR A 137 3.71 2.68 -8.70
CA THR A 137 2.51 2.75 -7.85
C THR A 137 1.79 1.42 -7.80
N VAL A 138 1.39 1.02 -6.61
CA VAL A 138 0.60 -0.19 -6.37
C VAL A 138 -0.67 0.20 -5.64
N LEU A 139 -1.81 -0.28 -6.10
CA LEU A 139 -3.08 -0.20 -5.37
C LEU A 139 -3.37 -1.55 -4.71
N TYR A 140 -3.48 -1.58 -3.39
CA TYR A 140 -4.04 -2.73 -2.67
C TYR A 140 -5.53 -2.51 -2.47
N TYR A 141 -6.37 -3.31 -3.14
CA TYR A 141 -7.80 -3.10 -3.22
C TYR A 141 -8.60 -4.40 -3.11
N GLY A 142 -9.77 -4.34 -2.49
CA GLY A 142 -10.68 -5.46 -2.40
C GLY A 142 -11.60 -5.57 -3.61
N ALA A 143 -12.10 -6.77 -3.90
CA ALA A 143 -13.20 -6.99 -4.82
C ALA A 143 -14.18 -8.00 -4.21
N ALA A 144 -15.42 -7.57 -4.00
CA ALA A 144 -16.54 -8.40 -3.58
C ALA A 144 -17.55 -8.45 -4.71
N VAL A 145 -17.51 -9.53 -5.48
CA VAL A 145 -18.31 -9.64 -6.70
C VAL A 145 -19.59 -10.42 -6.42
N HIS A 146 -20.71 -9.78 -6.61
CA HIS A 146 -22.02 -10.39 -6.52
C HIS A 146 -23.02 -9.64 -7.42
N ARG A 147 -23.97 -10.35 -8.05
CA ARG A 147 -25.02 -9.73 -8.91
C ARG A 147 -25.87 -8.70 -8.17
N ASP A 148 -26.11 -8.94 -6.89
CA ASP A 148 -26.78 -8.04 -5.97
C ASP A 148 -25.73 -7.19 -5.26
N ARG A 149 -25.82 -5.86 -5.41
CA ARG A 149 -24.88 -4.90 -4.87
C ARG A 149 -24.92 -4.79 -3.35
N ASP A 150 -26.12 -4.93 -2.76
CA ASP A 150 -26.27 -4.86 -1.31
C ASP A 150 -25.68 -6.12 -0.64
N GLU A 151 -25.79 -7.26 -1.29
CA GLU A 151 -25.17 -8.50 -0.82
C GLU A 151 -23.63 -8.43 -0.96
N ALA A 152 -23.11 -7.93 -2.09
CA ALA A 152 -21.66 -7.68 -2.23
C ALA A 152 -21.14 -6.76 -1.12
N PHE A 153 -21.88 -5.69 -0.85
CA PHE A 153 -21.53 -4.76 0.24
C PHE A 153 -21.58 -5.42 1.61
N ARG A 154 -22.60 -6.23 1.90
CA ARG A 154 -22.72 -6.97 3.16
C ARG A 154 -21.51 -7.87 3.39
N GLN A 155 -21.13 -8.64 2.37
CA GLN A 155 -19.96 -9.54 2.44
C GLN A 155 -18.67 -8.76 2.67
N ALA A 156 -18.47 -7.66 1.92
CA ALA A 156 -17.30 -6.81 2.07
C ALA A 156 -17.22 -6.18 3.47
N LYS A 157 -18.34 -5.65 3.98
CA LYS A 157 -18.40 -5.07 5.32
C LYS A 157 -18.11 -6.11 6.39
N THR A 158 -18.74 -7.27 6.32
CA THR A 158 -18.54 -8.36 7.27
C THR A 158 -17.06 -8.76 7.34
N PHE A 159 -16.43 -8.91 6.18
CA PHE A 159 -15.02 -9.24 6.11
C PHE A 159 -14.13 -8.13 6.71
N LEU A 160 -14.33 -6.88 6.29
CA LEU A 160 -13.50 -5.76 6.73
C LEU A 160 -13.64 -5.50 8.23
N ASP A 161 -14.87 -5.54 8.76
CA ASP A 161 -15.14 -5.35 10.19
C ASP A 161 -14.43 -6.42 11.02
N ALA A 162 -14.52 -7.69 10.62
CA ALA A 162 -13.89 -8.80 11.31
C ALA A 162 -12.37 -8.76 11.22
N TYR A 163 -11.83 -8.49 10.03
CA TYR A 163 -10.38 -8.51 9.79
C TYR A 163 -9.66 -7.35 10.49
N TYR A 164 -10.24 -6.14 10.44
CA TYR A 164 -9.65 -4.96 11.06
C TYR A 164 -10.18 -4.68 12.45
N GLN A 165 -11.10 -5.48 12.99
CA GLN A 165 -11.74 -5.29 14.29
C GLN A 165 -12.30 -3.88 14.48
N LYS A 166 -13.02 -3.40 13.46
CA LYS A 166 -13.53 -2.04 13.37
C LYS A 166 -14.86 -2.03 12.61
N ASP A 167 -15.82 -1.23 13.09
CA ASP A 167 -17.07 -0.98 12.35
C ASP A 167 -16.83 0.03 11.22
N PHE A 168 -16.80 -0.45 9.98
CA PHE A 168 -16.61 0.40 8.80
C PHE A 168 -17.92 1.05 8.38
N SER A 169 -17.89 2.37 8.15
CA SER A 169 -18.98 3.07 7.46
C SER A 169 -19.12 2.59 6.01
N ARG A 170 -20.26 2.88 5.36
CA ARG A 170 -20.46 2.59 3.93
C ARG A 170 -19.33 3.15 3.07
N GLN A 171 -19.01 4.43 3.21
CA GLN A 171 -17.89 5.04 2.52
C GLN A 171 -16.57 4.33 2.82
N GLY A 172 -16.36 3.95 4.09
CA GLY A 172 -15.16 3.21 4.50
C GLY A 172 -14.99 1.89 3.76
N VAL A 173 -16.08 1.14 3.53
CA VAL A 173 -16.06 -0.09 2.74
C VAL A 173 -15.78 0.21 1.26
N GLU A 174 -16.48 1.18 0.68
CA GLU A 174 -16.39 1.52 -0.75
C GLU A 174 -15.00 2.03 -1.17
N ILE A 175 -14.27 2.71 -0.28
CA ILE A 175 -12.88 3.13 -0.57
C ILE A 175 -11.85 1.99 -0.39
N TRP A 176 -12.24 0.89 0.23
CA TRP A 176 -11.43 -0.31 0.36
C TRP A 176 -11.68 -1.36 -0.72
N THR A 177 -12.91 -1.38 -1.26
CA THR A 177 -13.40 -2.55 -1.99
C THR A 177 -14.39 -2.14 -3.07
N ALA A 178 -14.21 -2.64 -4.27
CA ALA A 178 -15.25 -2.64 -5.29
C ALA A 178 -16.31 -3.69 -4.92
N CYS A 179 -17.56 -3.27 -4.71
CA CYS A 179 -18.65 -4.14 -4.28
C CYS A 179 -19.78 -4.11 -5.31
N GLY A 180 -20.11 -5.24 -5.92
CA GLY A 180 -21.24 -5.33 -6.85
C GLY A 180 -21.03 -6.28 -8.02
N PRO A 181 -21.82 -6.12 -9.10
CA PRO A 181 -21.66 -6.89 -10.32
C PRO A 181 -20.27 -6.71 -10.95
N VAL A 182 -19.90 -7.67 -11.80
CA VAL A 182 -18.59 -7.69 -12.47
C VAL A 182 -18.27 -6.36 -13.14
N GLU A 183 -19.23 -5.81 -13.90
CA GLU A 183 -19.08 -4.56 -14.64
C GLU A 183 -18.73 -3.39 -13.72
N HIS A 184 -19.41 -3.29 -12.57
CA HIS A 184 -19.14 -2.25 -11.57
C HIS A 184 -17.74 -2.41 -10.96
N CYS A 185 -17.33 -3.63 -10.64
CA CYS A 185 -15.99 -3.88 -10.11
C CYS A 185 -14.90 -3.55 -11.15
N VAL A 186 -15.14 -3.88 -12.42
CA VAL A 186 -14.26 -3.51 -13.53
C VAL A 186 -14.15 -1.99 -13.67
N ASP A 187 -15.27 -1.26 -13.64
CA ASP A 187 -15.26 0.21 -13.76
C ASP A 187 -14.47 0.87 -12.62
N CYS A 188 -14.63 0.40 -11.37
CA CYS A 188 -13.85 0.87 -10.25
C CYS A 188 -12.34 0.69 -10.46
N LEU A 189 -11.92 -0.49 -10.93
CA LEU A 189 -10.52 -0.81 -11.17
C LEU A 189 -9.94 -0.04 -12.35
N ARG A 190 -10.71 0.09 -13.45
CA ARG A 190 -10.33 0.90 -14.63
C ARG A 190 -10.05 2.34 -14.26
N GLY A 191 -10.84 2.94 -13.37
CA GLY A 191 -10.59 4.29 -12.91
C GLY A 191 -9.19 4.50 -12.35
N PHE A 192 -8.62 3.51 -11.65
CA PHE A 192 -7.24 3.54 -11.15
C PHE A 192 -6.21 3.22 -12.24
N ILE A 193 -6.52 2.29 -13.14
CA ILE A 193 -5.66 1.99 -14.31
C ILE A 193 -5.52 3.25 -15.17
N ASP A 194 -6.62 3.91 -15.50
CA ASP A 194 -6.65 5.16 -16.27
C ASP A 194 -5.96 6.33 -15.53
N ALA A 195 -5.89 6.26 -14.21
CA ALA A 195 -5.11 7.19 -13.38
C ALA A 195 -3.60 6.87 -13.38
N GLY A 196 -3.16 5.79 -14.03
CA GLY A 196 -1.77 5.42 -14.19
C GLY A 196 -1.21 4.61 -13.01
N VAL A 197 -2.03 3.77 -12.35
CA VAL A 197 -1.50 2.79 -11.41
C VAL A 197 -0.73 1.70 -12.17
N ASP A 198 0.50 1.40 -11.73
CA ASP A 198 1.33 0.38 -12.39
C ASP A 198 0.88 -1.05 -12.06
N HIS A 199 0.45 -1.29 -10.82
CA HIS A 199 0.03 -2.61 -10.36
C HIS A 199 -1.18 -2.53 -9.44
N ILE A 200 -2.07 -3.51 -9.54
CA ILE A 200 -3.18 -3.66 -8.60
C ILE A 200 -3.06 -5.02 -7.90
N ALA A 201 -2.89 -5.00 -6.59
CA ALA A 201 -2.94 -6.18 -5.73
C ALA A 201 -4.39 -6.37 -5.28
N ILE A 202 -5.13 -7.26 -5.96
CA ILE A 202 -6.54 -7.54 -5.68
C ILE A 202 -6.66 -8.55 -4.54
N ARG A 203 -7.54 -8.23 -3.59
CA ARG A 203 -8.00 -9.15 -2.55
C ARG A 203 -9.43 -9.58 -2.85
N PRO A 204 -9.67 -10.82 -3.26
CA PRO A 204 -11.03 -11.36 -3.35
C PRO A 204 -11.68 -11.36 -1.96
N ILE A 205 -12.93 -10.89 -1.88
CA ILE A 205 -13.70 -10.81 -0.63
C ILE A 205 -15.08 -11.40 -0.87
N GLY A 206 -15.52 -12.30 0.01
CA GLY A 206 -16.82 -12.92 -0.05
C GLY A 206 -16.94 -14.06 0.97
N ASP A 207 -18.15 -14.62 1.08
CA ASP A 207 -18.42 -15.75 1.97
C ASP A 207 -17.72 -17.06 1.48
N ASP A 208 -17.55 -17.21 0.15
CA ASP A 208 -16.73 -18.25 -0.49
C ASP A 208 -15.56 -17.63 -1.25
N LEU A 209 -14.37 -17.67 -0.67
CA LEU A 209 -13.17 -17.10 -1.28
C LEU A 209 -12.72 -17.84 -2.55
N ASN A 210 -12.97 -19.15 -2.65
CA ASN A 210 -12.62 -19.92 -3.85
C ASN A 210 -13.51 -19.51 -5.04
N GLU A 211 -14.80 -19.29 -4.78
CA GLU A 211 -15.71 -18.77 -5.79
C GLU A 211 -15.34 -17.35 -6.21
N GLN A 212 -15.04 -16.45 -5.26
CA GLN A 212 -14.59 -15.09 -5.56
C GLN A 212 -13.30 -15.08 -6.39
N PHE A 213 -12.35 -15.96 -6.07
CA PHE A 213 -11.12 -16.09 -6.85
C PHE A 213 -11.39 -16.61 -8.27
N ARG A 214 -12.32 -17.56 -8.43
CA ARG A 214 -12.74 -18.06 -9.74
C ARG A 214 -13.40 -16.97 -10.58
N ILE A 215 -14.32 -16.20 -9.98
CA ILE A 215 -14.96 -15.05 -10.65
C ILE A 215 -13.91 -14.03 -11.08
N PHE A 216 -12.95 -13.72 -10.21
CA PHE A 216 -11.85 -12.82 -10.56
C PHE A 216 -11.10 -13.30 -11.80
N LEU A 217 -10.62 -14.54 -11.80
CA LEU A 217 -9.84 -15.09 -12.92
C LEU A 217 -10.63 -15.21 -14.22
N GLN A 218 -11.90 -15.58 -14.15
CA GLN A 218 -12.71 -15.88 -15.34
C GLN A 218 -13.49 -14.70 -15.88
N GLN A 219 -13.81 -13.71 -15.06
CA GLN A 219 -14.72 -12.63 -15.44
C GLN A 219 -14.10 -11.23 -15.31
N LEU A 220 -13.30 -10.94 -14.26
CA LEU A 220 -12.70 -9.62 -14.09
C LEU A 220 -11.40 -9.49 -14.88
N LEU A 221 -10.46 -10.42 -14.65
CA LEU A 221 -9.12 -10.33 -15.21
C LEU A 221 -9.13 -10.25 -16.75
N PRO A 222 -9.87 -11.08 -17.50
CA PRO A 222 -9.89 -10.98 -18.95
C PRO A 222 -10.38 -9.63 -19.49
N VAL A 223 -11.34 -9.00 -18.79
CA VAL A 223 -11.88 -7.69 -19.20
C VAL A 223 -10.91 -6.56 -18.89
N LEU A 224 -10.16 -6.67 -17.78
CA LEU A 224 -9.16 -5.68 -17.38
C LEU A 224 -7.92 -5.73 -18.29
N THR A 225 -7.47 -6.93 -18.68
CA THR A 225 -6.28 -7.12 -19.52
C THR A 225 -6.54 -6.89 -21.00
N ALA A 226 -7.74 -7.19 -21.52
CA ALA A 226 -8.09 -6.92 -22.91
C ALA A 226 -7.99 -5.43 -23.29
N ALA A 227 -8.11 -4.53 -22.31
CA ALA A 227 -8.01 -3.09 -22.52
C ALA A 227 -6.57 -2.56 -22.52
N SER A 228 -5.61 -3.30 -21.97
CA SER A 228 -4.20 -2.88 -21.86
C SER A 228 -3.33 -3.30 -23.05
N GLY A 229 -3.84 -4.17 -23.96
CA GLY A 229 -3.08 -4.62 -25.12
C GLY A 229 -1.83 -5.45 -24.81
N GLU A 230 -1.66 -5.85 -23.57
CA GLU A 230 -0.56 -6.72 -23.12
C GLU A 230 -1.05 -8.17 -23.04
N ASP A 231 -0.48 -9.04 -23.89
CA ASP A 231 -0.58 -10.47 -23.73
C ASP A 231 0.13 -10.91 -22.45
N ILE A 232 -0.57 -11.65 -21.60
CA ILE A 232 -0.04 -12.22 -20.33
C ILE A 232 0.73 -13.49 -20.63
#